data_d1a390ae5b00b2d5034b6c773d165ead
#
_entry.id   d1a390ae5b00b2d5034b6c773d165ead
#
_cell.length_a   1.000
_cell.length_b   1.000
_cell.length_c   1.000
_cell.angle_alpha   90.00
_cell.angle_beta   90.00
_cell.angle_gamma   90.00
#
_symmetry.space_group_name_H-M   'P 1'
#
loop_
_entity.id
_entity.type
_entity.pdbx_description
1 polymer ?
#
loop_
_entity_poly.entity_id
_entity_poly.type
_entity_poly.pdbx_seq_one_letter_code
_entity_poly.pdbx_strand_id
1 'polypeptide(L)'
;PNQFQTWSQFLYRLSTILDVNNTAFIVPVFDERMIITGVYPVLPTSVSLVEYKDEVWLRYQFADGQFAAVELRKCGIMVKHQYHNDFFGDSNYAMRDTMPLIHIQNQAIEEGVKNAATYRFMAQLANFSSADDLTKERTRFTNENLKSDAAGGGLLLFPNTYKDIKQIETKPFTV
;
A
#
# COMPACT_ATOMS: atom_id res chain seq x y z
N PRO A 1 15.57 -26.20 5.61
CA PRO A 1 15.38 -25.12 4.63
C PRO A 1 16.59 -24.99 3.72
N ASN A 2 17.39 -23.92 3.79
CA ASN A 2 18.56 -23.73 2.95
C ASN A 2 19.65 -22.98 3.73
N GLN A 3 20.83 -22.76 3.09
CA GLN A 3 21.97 -22.11 3.74
C GLN A 3 21.74 -20.65 4.17
N PHE A 4 20.69 -20.01 3.65
CA PHE A 4 20.37 -18.59 3.94
C PHE A 4 19.17 -18.41 4.88
N GLN A 5 18.40 -19.47 5.13
CA GLN A 5 17.13 -19.36 5.85
C GLN A 5 16.97 -20.45 6.90
N THR A 6 16.58 -20.05 8.10
CA THR A 6 16.07 -20.95 9.14
C THR A 6 14.69 -21.50 8.76
N TRP A 7 14.22 -22.53 9.47
CA TRP A 7 12.86 -23.06 9.26
C TRP A 7 11.78 -22.01 9.45
N SER A 8 11.89 -21.18 10.48
CA SER A 8 10.91 -20.12 10.75
C SER A 8 10.87 -19.10 9.63
N GLN A 9 12.01 -18.65 9.14
CA GLN A 9 12.10 -17.71 8.02
C GLN A 9 11.55 -18.29 6.72
N PHE A 10 11.84 -19.58 6.47
CA PHE A 10 11.33 -20.29 5.30
C PHE A 10 9.79 -20.37 5.34
N LEU A 11 9.21 -20.82 6.46
CA LEU A 11 7.77 -20.95 6.63
C LEU A 11 7.06 -19.59 6.53
N TYR A 12 7.63 -18.56 7.17
CA TYR A 12 7.08 -17.21 7.09
C TYR A 12 7.05 -16.70 5.65
N ARG A 13 8.16 -16.84 4.93
CA ARG A 13 8.25 -16.44 3.52
C ARG A 13 7.28 -17.23 2.64
N LEU A 14 7.19 -18.54 2.84
CA LEU A 14 6.30 -19.42 2.10
C LEU A 14 4.83 -19.04 2.32
N SER A 15 4.44 -18.80 3.57
CA SER A 15 3.10 -18.32 3.93
C SER A 15 2.78 -16.99 3.28
N THR A 16 3.71 -16.03 3.35
CA THR A 16 3.53 -14.71 2.73
C THR A 16 3.34 -14.80 1.22
N ILE A 17 4.15 -15.64 0.54
CA ILE A 17 4.01 -15.87 -0.91
C ILE A 17 2.63 -16.46 -1.21
N LEU A 18 2.20 -17.46 -0.43
CA LEU A 18 0.91 -18.10 -0.60
C LEU A 18 -0.26 -17.15 -0.37
N ASP A 19 -0.17 -16.28 0.65
CA ASP A 19 -1.24 -15.32 0.97
C ASP A 19 -1.36 -14.20 -0.07
N VAL A 20 -0.25 -13.77 -0.64
CA VAL A 20 -0.23 -12.69 -1.65
C VAL A 20 -0.60 -13.22 -3.05
N ASN A 21 -0.07 -14.38 -3.44
CA ASN A 21 -0.16 -14.87 -4.82
C ASN A 21 -1.12 -16.06 -4.99
N ASN A 22 -1.72 -16.55 -3.92
CA ASN A 22 -2.55 -17.78 -3.89
C ASN A 22 -1.83 -19.04 -4.41
N THR A 23 -0.55 -18.94 -4.70
CA THR A 23 0.31 -20.04 -5.15
C THR A 23 1.70 -19.84 -4.58
N ALA A 24 2.30 -20.92 -4.11
CA ALA A 24 3.70 -20.94 -3.69
C ALA A 24 4.35 -22.25 -4.11
N PHE A 25 5.56 -22.16 -4.64
CA PHE A 25 6.34 -23.33 -5.03
C PHE A 25 7.48 -23.56 -4.05
N ILE A 26 7.75 -24.84 -3.77
CA ILE A 26 8.90 -25.27 -2.97
C ILE A 26 9.80 -26.07 -3.89
N VAL A 27 10.97 -25.52 -4.18
CA VAL A 27 11.93 -26.13 -5.09
C VAL A 27 13.09 -26.71 -4.28
N PRO A 28 13.36 -28.02 -4.41
CA PRO A 28 14.52 -28.65 -3.81
C PRO A 28 15.79 -28.33 -4.60
N VAL A 29 16.91 -28.19 -3.88
CA VAL A 29 18.24 -28.13 -4.46
C VAL A 29 18.95 -29.43 -4.15
N PHE A 30 19.50 -30.02 -5.19
CA PHE A 30 20.22 -31.29 -5.11
C PHE A 30 21.74 -31.07 -5.21
N ASP A 31 22.49 -31.93 -4.55
CA ASP A 31 23.92 -32.04 -4.76
C ASP A 31 24.25 -32.95 -5.98
N GLU A 32 25.56 -33.14 -6.26
CA GLU A 32 26.03 -34.03 -7.34
C GLU A 32 25.57 -35.49 -7.16
N ARG A 33 25.20 -35.88 -5.94
CA ARG A 33 24.70 -37.22 -5.58
C ARG A 33 23.19 -37.33 -5.56
N MET A 34 22.49 -36.29 -6.05
CA MET A 34 21.02 -36.20 -6.03
C MET A 34 20.41 -36.23 -4.62
N ILE A 35 21.17 -35.80 -3.61
CA ILE A 35 20.67 -35.63 -2.23
C ILE A 35 20.17 -34.19 -2.07
N ILE A 36 19.00 -34.03 -1.45
CA ILE A 36 18.45 -32.71 -1.18
C ILE A 36 19.32 -31.99 -0.14
N THR A 37 19.94 -30.90 -0.52
CA THR A 37 20.76 -30.05 0.34
C THR A 37 19.98 -28.86 0.91
N GLY A 38 18.88 -28.49 0.28
CA GLY A 38 18.04 -27.42 0.74
C GLY A 38 16.74 -27.31 -0.05
N VAL A 39 15.82 -26.49 0.46
CA VAL A 39 14.57 -26.17 -0.20
C VAL A 39 14.37 -24.65 -0.22
N TYR A 40 13.86 -24.14 -1.33
CA TYR A 40 13.61 -22.71 -1.53
C TYR A 40 12.16 -22.43 -1.84
N PRO A 41 11.55 -21.40 -1.22
CA PRO A 41 10.25 -20.91 -1.60
C PRO A 41 10.41 -20.02 -2.83
N VAL A 42 9.70 -20.33 -3.92
CA VAL A 42 9.78 -19.61 -5.19
C VAL A 42 8.46 -18.92 -5.50
N LEU A 43 8.55 -17.70 -6.01
CA LEU A 43 7.42 -16.88 -6.41
C LEU A 43 6.78 -17.43 -7.69
N PRO A 44 5.45 -17.54 -7.78
CA PRO A 44 4.80 -18.02 -8.99
C PRO A 44 5.04 -17.11 -10.21
N THR A 45 5.29 -15.81 -9.99
CA THR A 45 5.60 -14.85 -11.05
C THR A 45 6.95 -15.11 -11.74
N SER A 46 7.86 -15.82 -11.08
CA SER A 46 9.17 -16.20 -11.63
C SER A 46 9.20 -17.65 -12.17
N VAL A 47 8.05 -18.31 -12.21
CA VAL A 47 7.90 -19.71 -12.61
C VAL A 47 7.18 -19.82 -13.94
N SER A 48 7.65 -20.72 -14.80
CA SER A 48 6.94 -21.18 -15.97
C SER A 48 6.92 -22.71 -15.98
N LEU A 49 5.76 -23.28 -16.29
CA LEU A 49 5.64 -24.72 -16.51
C LEU A 49 5.92 -25.02 -17.97
N VAL A 50 6.79 -25.95 -18.22
CA VAL A 50 7.19 -26.37 -19.57
C VAL A 50 7.07 -27.87 -19.66
N GLU A 51 6.56 -28.34 -20.80
CA GLU A 51 6.49 -29.76 -21.11
C GLU A 51 7.78 -30.19 -21.81
N TYR A 52 8.37 -31.25 -21.32
CA TYR A 52 9.56 -31.85 -21.93
C TYR A 52 9.52 -33.37 -21.76
N LYS A 53 9.57 -34.12 -22.87
CA LYS A 53 9.50 -35.59 -22.89
C LYS A 53 8.30 -36.16 -22.13
N ASP A 54 7.10 -35.63 -22.40
CA ASP A 54 5.84 -36.04 -21.77
C ASP A 54 5.80 -35.83 -20.25
N GLU A 55 6.72 -35.04 -19.69
CA GLU A 55 6.74 -34.65 -18.29
C GLU A 55 6.68 -33.12 -18.13
N VAL A 56 6.02 -32.68 -17.07
CA VAL A 56 5.92 -31.26 -16.74
C VAL A 56 7.11 -30.85 -15.89
N TRP A 57 7.80 -29.83 -16.32
CA TRP A 57 8.95 -29.25 -15.64
C TRP A 57 8.62 -27.84 -15.15
N LEU A 58 9.06 -27.54 -13.93
CA LEU A 58 9.03 -26.21 -13.35
C LEU A 58 10.32 -25.50 -13.70
N ARG A 59 10.24 -24.51 -14.59
CA ARG A 59 11.33 -23.60 -14.92
C ARG A 59 11.20 -22.33 -14.12
N TYR A 60 12.21 -21.94 -13.40
CA TYR A 60 12.23 -20.71 -12.61
C TYR A 60 13.47 -19.87 -12.90
N GLN A 61 13.31 -18.57 -12.75
CA GLN A 61 14.37 -17.59 -12.99
C GLN A 61 14.96 -17.11 -11.66
N PHE A 62 16.27 -17.11 -11.60
CA PHE A 62 17.03 -16.51 -10.51
C PHE A 62 17.12 -14.97 -10.67
N ALA A 63 17.53 -14.29 -9.59
CA ALA A 63 17.72 -12.84 -9.58
C ALA A 63 18.80 -12.34 -10.56
N ASP A 64 19.77 -13.18 -10.89
CA ASP A 64 20.84 -12.92 -11.87
C ASP A 64 20.41 -13.16 -13.34
N GLY A 65 19.13 -13.53 -13.55
CA GLY A 65 18.59 -13.79 -14.88
C GLY A 65 18.81 -15.21 -15.40
N GLN A 66 19.54 -16.06 -14.69
CA GLN A 66 19.73 -17.46 -15.06
C GLN A 66 18.45 -18.26 -14.82
N PHE A 67 18.27 -19.34 -15.59
CA PHE A 67 17.15 -20.24 -15.45
C PHE A 67 17.61 -21.61 -14.94
N ALA A 68 16.80 -22.19 -14.08
CA ALA A 68 16.91 -23.60 -13.74
C ALA A 68 15.56 -24.28 -13.96
N ALA A 69 15.58 -25.59 -14.18
CA ALA A 69 14.40 -26.40 -14.36
C ALA A 69 14.48 -27.66 -13.48
N VAL A 70 13.35 -27.98 -12.83
CA VAL A 70 13.22 -29.18 -12.00
C VAL A 70 11.92 -29.87 -12.38
N GLU A 71 11.89 -31.19 -12.39
CA GLU A 71 10.66 -31.96 -12.62
C GLU A 71 9.60 -31.54 -11.59
N LEU A 72 8.40 -31.24 -12.07
CA LEU A 72 7.31 -30.75 -11.22
C LEU A 72 6.98 -31.71 -10.07
N ARG A 73 7.05 -33.02 -10.32
CA ARG A 73 6.81 -34.05 -9.31
C ARG A 73 7.80 -34.04 -8.13
N LYS A 74 8.98 -33.40 -8.29
CA LYS A 74 9.98 -33.22 -7.25
C LYS A 74 9.78 -31.94 -6.46
N CYS A 75 8.87 -31.05 -6.91
CA CYS A 75 8.56 -29.77 -6.28
C CYS A 75 7.34 -29.88 -5.37
N GLY A 76 7.32 -29.07 -4.31
CA GLY A 76 6.09 -28.84 -3.54
C GLY A 76 5.29 -27.70 -4.17
N ILE A 77 3.99 -27.88 -4.25
CA ILE A 77 3.06 -26.85 -4.72
C ILE A 77 2.02 -26.62 -3.64
N MET A 78 1.83 -25.37 -3.24
CA MET A 78 0.75 -24.96 -2.34
C MET A 78 -0.13 -23.96 -3.07
N VAL A 79 -1.44 -24.23 -3.07
CA VAL A 79 -2.41 -23.43 -3.84
C VAL A 79 -3.60 -23.08 -2.98
N LYS A 80 -4.08 -21.84 -3.11
CA LYS A 80 -5.35 -21.34 -2.56
C LYS A 80 -6.26 -20.90 -3.70
N HIS A 81 -7.58 -20.97 -3.48
CA HIS A 81 -8.59 -20.47 -4.43
C HIS A 81 -8.40 -20.98 -5.86
N GLN A 82 -8.12 -22.27 -6.01
CA GLN A 82 -7.88 -22.90 -7.29
C GLN A 82 -9.20 -23.35 -7.92
N TYR A 83 -9.55 -22.78 -9.09
CA TYR A 83 -10.72 -23.26 -9.84
C TYR A 83 -10.60 -23.15 -11.36
N HIS A 84 -9.76 -22.25 -11.90
CA HIS A 84 -9.56 -22.11 -13.33
C HIS A 84 -8.36 -22.90 -13.87
N ASN A 85 -7.35 -23.12 -13.04
CA ASN A 85 -6.07 -23.66 -13.44
C ASN A 85 -5.66 -24.80 -12.52
N ASP A 86 -5.12 -25.89 -13.10
CA ASP A 86 -4.72 -27.08 -12.34
C ASP A 86 -3.44 -26.89 -11.50
N PHE A 87 -2.66 -25.85 -11.78
CA PHE A 87 -1.34 -25.64 -11.15
C PHE A 87 -1.25 -24.35 -10.35
N PHE A 88 -2.07 -23.36 -10.66
CA PHE A 88 -2.01 -22.04 -10.04
C PHE A 88 -3.33 -21.69 -9.35
N GLY A 89 -3.22 -21.00 -8.24
CA GLY A 89 -4.37 -20.39 -7.58
C GLY A 89 -4.85 -19.15 -8.36
N ASP A 90 -6.14 -18.94 -8.31
CA ASP A 90 -6.76 -17.78 -8.92
C ASP A 90 -6.46 -16.51 -8.12
N SER A 91 -6.44 -15.38 -8.81
CA SER A 91 -6.26 -14.08 -8.17
C SER A 91 -7.43 -13.77 -7.23
N ASN A 92 -7.18 -12.91 -6.22
CA ASN A 92 -8.22 -12.43 -5.30
C ASN A 92 -9.18 -11.45 -6.00
N TYR A 93 -9.75 -11.89 -7.12
CA TYR A 93 -10.60 -11.07 -7.98
C TYR A 93 -11.81 -10.48 -7.23
N ALA A 94 -12.36 -11.26 -6.28
CA ALA A 94 -13.48 -10.81 -5.45
C ALA A 94 -13.15 -9.55 -4.60
N MET A 95 -11.87 -9.29 -4.32
CA MET A 95 -11.43 -8.11 -3.57
C MET A 95 -11.12 -6.91 -4.48
N ARG A 96 -11.12 -7.10 -5.79
CA ARG A 96 -10.73 -6.05 -6.75
C ARG A 96 -11.54 -4.77 -6.60
N ASP A 97 -12.83 -4.90 -6.38
CA ASP A 97 -13.72 -3.73 -6.26
C ASP A 97 -13.66 -3.09 -4.86
N THR A 98 -13.25 -3.87 -3.85
CA THR A 98 -13.11 -3.38 -2.48
C THR A 98 -11.80 -2.61 -2.25
N MET A 99 -10.71 -2.99 -2.92
CA MET A 99 -9.40 -2.35 -2.75
C MET A 99 -9.39 -0.84 -3.07
N PRO A 100 -10.00 -0.38 -4.17
CA PRO A 100 -10.14 1.05 -4.45
C PRO A 100 -10.93 1.80 -3.38
N LEU A 101 -11.98 1.18 -2.81
CA LEU A 101 -12.78 1.79 -1.74
C LEU A 101 -11.95 1.98 -0.47
N ILE A 102 -11.14 1.00 -0.09
CA ILE A 102 -10.20 1.11 1.04
C ILE A 102 -9.21 2.26 0.79
N HIS A 103 -8.68 2.37 -0.42
CA HIS A 103 -7.76 3.46 -0.77
C HIS A 103 -8.41 4.83 -0.65
N ILE A 104 -9.61 5.00 -1.19
CA ILE A 104 -10.41 6.23 -1.10
C ILE A 104 -10.72 6.56 0.37
N GLN A 105 -11.07 5.56 1.18
CA GLN A 105 -11.33 5.76 2.61
C GLN A 105 -10.07 6.22 3.35
N ASN A 106 -8.92 5.62 3.10
CA ASN A 106 -7.66 6.03 3.70
C ASN A 106 -7.29 7.47 3.31
N GLN A 107 -7.48 7.83 2.04
CA GLN A 107 -7.25 9.19 1.56
C GLN A 107 -8.21 10.19 2.22
N ALA A 108 -9.49 9.84 2.35
CA ALA A 108 -10.46 10.69 3.04
C ALA A 108 -10.13 10.90 4.53
N ILE A 109 -9.63 9.86 5.21
CA ILE A 109 -9.14 9.96 6.59
C ILE A 109 -7.93 10.89 6.67
N GLU A 110 -6.95 10.73 5.77
CA GLU A 110 -5.76 11.57 5.72
C GLU A 110 -6.13 13.05 5.48
N GLU A 111 -6.99 13.32 4.51
CA GLU A 111 -7.48 14.67 4.25
C GLU A 111 -8.32 15.21 5.41
N GLY A 112 -9.12 14.37 6.05
CA GLY A 112 -9.87 14.73 7.25
C GLY A 112 -8.97 15.16 8.39
N VAL A 113 -7.90 14.43 8.66
CA VAL A 113 -6.92 14.77 9.68
C VAL A 113 -6.18 16.06 9.33
N LYS A 114 -5.71 16.22 8.09
CA LYS A 114 -5.07 17.47 7.62
C LYS A 114 -6.00 18.67 7.73
N ASN A 115 -7.27 18.51 7.40
CA ASN A 115 -8.25 19.58 7.48
C ASN A 115 -8.68 19.89 8.92
N ALA A 116 -8.74 18.88 9.81
CA ALA A 116 -9.01 19.07 11.22
C ALA A 116 -7.89 19.84 11.95
N ALA A 117 -6.65 19.67 11.51
CA ALA A 117 -5.51 20.41 12.02
C ALA A 117 -5.44 21.87 11.51
N THR A 118 -6.27 22.21 10.52
CA THR A 118 -6.28 23.55 9.92
C THR A 118 -7.49 24.32 10.42
N TYR A 119 -7.27 25.39 11.19
CA TYR A 119 -8.36 26.30 11.59
C TYR A 119 -8.94 26.98 10.36
N ARG A 120 -10.25 26.83 10.17
CA ARG A 120 -10.98 27.52 9.11
C ARG A 120 -11.86 28.57 9.72
N PHE A 121 -11.75 29.80 9.24
CA PHE A 121 -12.56 30.92 9.67
C PHE A 121 -13.39 31.43 8.49
N MET A 122 -14.62 31.78 8.75
CA MET A 122 -15.46 32.54 7.85
C MET A 122 -15.57 33.96 8.41
N ALA A 123 -15.12 34.93 7.65
CA ALA A 123 -15.15 36.33 8.02
C ALA A 123 -16.02 37.12 7.07
N GLN A 124 -16.91 37.93 7.62
CA GLN A 124 -17.71 38.89 6.87
C GLN A 124 -17.11 40.27 7.03
N LEU A 125 -16.68 40.87 5.91
CA LEU A 125 -16.15 42.22 5.88
C LEU A 125 -17.30 43.27 5.89
N ALA A 126 -17.11 44.35 6.64
CA ALA A 126 -18.10 45.44 6.73
C ALA A 126 -18.16 46.26 5.43
N ASN A 127 -16.99 46.50 4.82
CA ASN A 127 -16.85 47.23 3.56
C ASN A 127 -16.07 46.41 2.57
N PHE A 128 -16.65 46.15 1.40
CA PHE A 128 -16.06 45.40 0.30
C PHE A 128 -15.83 46.36 -0.88
N SER A 129 -14.60 46.47 -1.35
CA SER A 129 -14.28 47.34 -2.48
C SER A 129 -13.77 46.57 -3.71
N SER A 130 -12.92 45.56 -3.57
CA SER A 130 -12.43 44.83 -4.72
C SER A 130 -11.99 43.38 -4.36
N ALA A 131 -11.86 42.53 -5.38
CA ALA A 131 -11.34 41.15 -5.22
C ALA A 131 -9.87 41.15 -4.78
N ASP A 132 -9.08 42.15 -5.20
CA ASP A 132 -7.67 42.30 -4.81
C ASP A 132 -7.54 42.60 -3.33
N ASP A 133 -8.44 43.40 -2.77
CA ASP A 133 -8.42 43.75 -1.36
C ASP A 133 -8.77 42.52 -0.50
N LEU A 134 -9.67 41.65 -0.95
CA LEU A 134 -9.94 40.36 -0.29
C LEU A 134 -8.70 39.48 -0.23
N THR A 135 -7.98 39.40 -1.35
CA THR A 135 -6.76 38.56 -1.43
C THR A 135 -5.66 39.08 -0.51
N LYS A 136 -5.47 40.38 -0.46
CA LYS A 136 -4.51 41.03 0.44
C LYS A 136 -4.88 40.82 1.91
N GLU A 137 -6.16 40.98 2.25
CA GLU A 137 -6.64 40.81 3.61
C GLU A 137 -6.58 39.34 4.05
N ARG A 138 -6.91 38.40 3.18
CA ARG A 138 -6.72 36.99 3.44
C ARG A 138 -5.26 36.64 3.73
N THR A 139 -4.33 37.17 2.94
CA THR A 139 -2.90 36.91 3.09
C THR A 139 -2.39 37.52 4.41
N ARG A 140 -2.83 38.74 4.73
CA ARG A 140 -2.51 39.41 5.99
C ARG A 140 -3.00 38.60 7.18
N PHE A 141 -4.28 38.23 7.20
CA PHE A 141 -4.89 37.42 8.27
C PHE A 141 -4.15 36.10 8.48
N THR A 142 -3.84 35.36 7.39
CA THR A 142 -3.10 34.12 7.47
C THR A 142 -1.73 34.28 8.05
N ASN A 143 -1.00 35.33 7.66
CA ASN A 143 0.36 35.57 8.11
C ASN A 143 0.43 36.05 9.57
N GLU A 144 -0.53 36.87 10.00
CA GLU A 144 -0.51 37.48 11.33
C GLU A 144 -1.13 36.59 12.42
N ASN A 145 -2.11 35.71 12.04
CA ASN A 145 -2.91 34.99 13.03
C ASN A 145 -2.83 33.47 12.94
N LEU A 146 -2.50 32.88 11.76
CA LEU A 146 -2.59 31.44 11.56
C LEU A 146 -1.24 30.74 11.42
N LYS A 147 -0.13 31.46 11.25
CA LYS A 147 1.20 30.86 11.24
C LYS A 147 1.68 30.57 12.65
N SER A 148 2.40 29.47 12.81
CA SER A 148 2.93 29.00 14.11
C SER A 148 3.93 29.96 14.75
N ASP A 149 4.50 30.85 13.97
CA ASP A 149 5.47 31.91 14.39
C ASP A 149 4.83 33.29 14.53
N ALA A 150 3.51 33.38 14.39
CA ALA A 150 2.80 34.63 14.63
C ALA A 150 2.98 35.09 16.09
N ALA A 151 3.51 36.32 16.29
CA ALA A 151 3.98 36.84 17.57
C ALA A 151 2.89 37.07 18.65
N GLY A 152 1.68 36.54 18.44
CA GLY A 152 0.50 36.87 19.25
C GLY A 152 0.10 35.89 20.35
N GLY A 153 0.83 34.79 20.59
CA GLY A 153 0.54 33.90 21.73
C GLY A 153 -0.91 33.43 21.85
N GLY A 154 -1.61 33.23 20.73
CA GLY A 154 -3.01 32.80 20.72
C GLY A 154 -4.06 33.90 20.83
N LEU A 155 -3.67 35.18 20.88
CA LEU A 155 -4.61 36.28 20.84
C LEU A 155 -4.88 36.71 19.40
N LEU A 156 -6.13 36.50 18.95
CA LEU A 156 -6.59 36.91 17.64
C LEU A 156 -7.14 38.34 17.72
N LEU A 157 -6.41 39.30 17.12
CA LEU A 157 -6.83 40.70 17.05
C LEU A 157 -7.46 40.97 15.68
N PHE A 158 -8.70 41.48 15.70
CA PHE A 158 -9.46 41.78 14.49
C PHE A 158 -9.64 43.31 14.37
N PRO A 159 -9.30 43.91 13.24
CA PRO A 159 -9.63 45.30 12.97
C PRO A 159 -11.15 45.46 12.77
N ASN A 160 -11.67 46.69 12.99
CA ASN A 160 -13.09 47.07 12.83
C ASN A 160 -13.65 46.83 11.42
N THR A 161 -12.84 46.39 10.47
CA THR A 161 -13.23 46.02 9.13
C THR A 161 -14.02 44.70 9.05
N TYR A 162 -13.95 43.90 10.10
CA TYR A 162 -14.73 42.64 10.18
C TYR A 162 -16.03 42.84 10.95
N LYS A 163 -17.13 42.43 10.30
CA LYS A 163 -18.46 42.51 10.91
C LYS A 163 -18.78 41.27 11.75
N ASP A 164 -18.33 40.12 11.30
CA ASP A 164 -18.54 38.83 11.96
C ASP A 164 -17.40 37.86 11.57
N ILE A 165 -16.94 37.08 12.54
CA ILE A 165 -15.94 36.02 12.32
C ILE A 165 -16.42 34.79 13.06
N LYS A 166 -16.54 33.68 12.32
CA LYS A 166 -16.93 32.38 12.87
C LYS A 166 -15.89 31.35 12.55
N GLN A 167 -15.48 30.60 13.53
CA GLN A 167 -14.70 29.38 13.31
C GLN A 167 -15.63 28.31 12.73
N ILE A 168 -15.20 27.71 11.62
CA ILE A 168 -15.91 26.58 11.03
C ILE A 168 -15.37 25.31 11.69
N GLU A 169 -16.17 24.70 12.56
CA GLU A 169 -15.85 23.40 13.12
C GLU A 169 -16.02 22.33 12.04
N THR A 170 -14.93 21.70 11.67
CA THR A 170 -14.98 20.44 10.89
C THR A 170 -15.31 19.33 11.87
N LYS A 171 -16.56 18.85 11.85
CA LYS A 171 -16.92 17.63 12.59
C LYS A 171 -16.14 16.49 11.99
N PRO A 172 -15.40 15.69 12.79
CA PRO A 172 -14.78 14.48 12.28
C PRO A 172 -15.87 13.54 11.73
N PHE A 173 -15.58 12.91 10.61
CA PHE A 173 -16.45 11.86 10.08
C PHE A 173 -16.66 10.80 11.16
N THR A 174 -17.86 10.68 11.67
CA THR A 174 -18.31 9.52 12.44
C THR A 174 -18.67 8.44 11.42
N VAL A 175 -17.84 7.40 11.33
CA VAL A 175 -18.14 6.17 10.59
C VAL A 175 -19.04 5.31 11.45
#